data_36ad4b902e7c6b15bd93d9c32a97e5ff
#
_entry.id   36ad4b902e7c6b15bd93d9c32a97e5ff
#
_cell.length_a   1.000
_cell.length_b   1.000
_cell.length_c   1.000
_cell.angle_alpha   90.00
_cell.angle_beta   90.00
_cell.angle_gamma   90.00
#
_symmetry.space_group_name_H-M   'P 1'
#
loop_
_entity.id
_entity.type
_entity.pdbx_description
1 polymer ?
#
loop_
_entity_poly.entity_id
_entity_poly.type
_entity_poly.pdbx_seq_one_letter_code
_entity_poly.pdbx_strand_id
1 'polypeptide(L)'
;MSLSPREIPTGAVRYNTDTDRMEVYIGSTWMEVVVSTPNLNGGARGVIAGNNPTSNVIQFFTIPIQANATDFGDLSQNRFVGGSGSSRTRGLFMGGDPGPSGRLDDIDFITISSTGDATDFGDLSTATAHGCGASNQTRCIMIGGGNSSGSLNIMQFVTISSTGNAQDFGDTAIAQEHQGGASSPTRGLIAGGNPSTANAIQFITISTTGNAQDFGDLQALGDVMMGGAMASPIRAIFAGNYTTTIESVEIASKGNSKDFGDMSSSRGCPHSNTDSIRGVISGGYTPGSTNSMEYITITSSGNGLDFGDLVAATANGFDTVSTAHGGL
;
A
#
# COMPACT_ATOMS: atom_id res chain seq x y z
N MET A 1 -6.11 46.54 -29.85
CA MET A 1 -7.58 46.40 -29.95
C MET A 1 -7.96 45.21 -29.11
N SER A 2 -8.69 45.38 -28.05
CA SER A 2 -9.24 44.23 -27.31
C SER A 2 -10.51 43.81 -28.04
N LEU A 3 -10.50 42.61 -28.57
CA LEU A 3 -11.70 41.99 -29.13
C LEU A 3 -12.80 41.92 -28.05
N SER A 4 -14.03 42.19 -28.43
CA SER A 4 -15.15 41.98 -27.50
C SER A 4 -15.32 40.50 -27.20
N PRO A 5 -15.86 40.08 -26.03
CA PRO A 5 -16.05 38.67 -25.70
C PRO A 5 -16.85 37.86 -26.73
N ARG A 6 -17.64 38.53 -27.58
CA ARG A 6 -18.43 37.90 -28.65
C ARG A 6 -17.60 37.57 -29.91
N GLU A 7 -16.38 38.11 -30.00
CA GLU A 7 -15.47 37.90 -31.15
C GLU A 7 -14.41 36.86 -30.88
N ILE A 8 -14.39 36.29 -29.67
CA ILE A 8 -13.45 35.22 -29.35
C ILE A 8 -14.06 33.88 -29.81
N PRO A 9 -13.41 33.16 -30.73
CA PRO A 9 -13.94 31.89 -31.19
C PRO A 9 -13.84 30.81 -30.09
N THR A 10 -14.85 29.97 -30.00
CA THR A 10 -14.81 28.79 -29.13
C THR A 10 -13.61 27.93 -29.50
N GLY A 11 -12.82 27.50 -28.48
CA GLY A 11 -11.58 26.78 -28.68
C GLY A 11 -10.34 27.68 -28.72
N ALA A 12 -10.49 29.01 -28.67
CA ALA A 12 -9.33 29.92 -28.50
C ALA A 12 -8.58 29.58 -27.21
N VAL A 13 -7.26 29.60 -27.27
CA VAL A 13 -6.37 29.31 -26.14
C VAL A 13 -5.59 30.56 -25.79
N ARG A 14 -5.43 30.85 -24.53
CA ARG A 14 -4.56 31.91 -24.03
C ARG A 14 -3.76 31.46 -22.81
N TYR A 15 -2.68 32.17 -22.53
CA TYR A 15 -1.98 32.10 -21.26
C TYR A 15 -2.47 33.28 -20.39
N ASN A 16 -3.01 32.97 -19.22
CA ASN A 16 -3.43 33.98 -18.27
C ASN A 16 -2.25 34.31 -17.34
N THR A 17 -1.70 35.52 -17.50
CA THR A 17 -0.53 35.97 -16.73
C THR A 17 -0.84 36.34 -15.28
N ASP A 18 -2.13 36.54 -14.94
CA ASP A 18 -2.55 36.87 -13.57
C ASP A 18 -2.66 35.61 -12.71
N THR A 19 -3.03 34.49 -13.34
CA THR A 19 -3.18 33.17 -12.67
C THR A 19 -2.05 32.21 -13.00
N ASP A 20 -1.17 32.56 -13.93
CA ASP A 20 -0.06 31.75 -14.43
C ASP A 20 -0.52 30.41 -15.04
N ARG A 21 -1.64 30.45 -15.81
CA ARG A 21 -2.30 29.23 -16.34
C ARG A 21 -2.72 29.35 -17.80
N MET A 22 -2.74 28.20 -18.46
CA MET A 22 -3.35 28.08 -19.80
C MET A 22 -4.87 28.02 -19.66
N GLU A 23 -5.58 28.73 -20.49
CA GLU A 23 -7.04 28.75 -20.54
C GLU A 23 -7.54 28.53 -21.98
N VAL A 24 -8.68 27.86 -22.10
CA VAL A 24 -9.42 27.67 -23.35
C VAL A 24 -10.80 28.32 -23.25
N TYR A 25 -11.21 29.01 -24.31
CA TYR A 25 -12.52 29.64 -24.37
C TYR A 25 -13.59 28.65 -24.79
N ILE A 26 -14.52 28.32 -23.88
CA ILE A 26 -15.61 27.37 -24.11
C ILE A 26 -16.95 28.04 -23.80
N GLY A 27 -17.84 28.06 -24.77
CA GLY A 27 -19.13 28.70 -24.64
C GLY A 27 -19.00 30.20 -24.56
N SER A 28 -18.99 30.78 -23.36
CA SER A 28 -18.88 32.22 -23.09
C SER A 28 -17.84 32.54 -22.01
N THR A 29 -17.05 31.58 -21.58
CA THR A 29 -16.10 31.70 -20.45
C THR A 29 -14.75 31.12 -20.80
N TRP A 30 -13.70 31.68 -20.17
CA TRP A 30 -12.37 31.09 -20.16
C TRP A 30 -12.31 30.02 -19.07
N MET A 31 -11.97 28.79 -19.46
CA MET A 31 -11.80 27.66 -18.56
C MET A 31 -10.33 27.27 -18.51
N GLU A 32 -9.85 27.00 -17.31
CA GLU A 32 -8.49 26.54 -17.10
C GLU A 32 -8.24 25.19 -17.82
N VAL A 33 -7.15 25.11 -18.55
CA VAL A 33 -6.65 23.84 -19.09
C VAL A 33 -5.81 23.17 -18.00
N VAL A 34 -6.43 22.27 -17.27
CA VAL A 34 -5.70 21.41 -16.33
C VAL A 34 -4.99 20.33 -17.15
N VAL A 35 -3.71 20.53 -17.38
CA VAL A 35 -2.86 19.49 -17.94
C VAL A 35 -2.44 18.58 -16.78
N SER A 36 -3.13 17.48 -16.59
CA SER A 36 -2.53 16.38 -15.86
C SER A 36 -1.48 15.77 -16.78
N THR A 37 -0.20 16.00 -16.49
CA THR A 37 0.83 15.14 -17.09
C THR A 37 0.47 13.70 -16.78
N PRO A 38 0.36 12.81 -17.76
CA PRO A 38 0.25 11.38 -17.47
C PRO A 38 1.40 11.05 -16.51
N ASN A 39 1.08 10.37 -15.41
CA ASN A 39 2.09 9.91 -14.48
C ASN A 39 3.10 9.07 -15.25
N LEU A 40 4.24 9.65 -15.58
CA LEU A 40 5.36 8.97 -16.24
C LEU A 40 6.07 7.97 -15.29
N ASN A 41 5.44 7.60 -14.21
CA ASN A 41 5.93 6.73 -13.14
C ASN A 41 5.88 5.23 -13.52
N GLY A 42 6.20 4.89 -14.75
CA GLY A 42 6.26 3.49 -15.19
C GLY A 42 4.91 2.77 -15.28
N GLY A 43 3.78 3.49 -15.16
CA GLY A 43 2.39 3.03 -15.27
C GLY A 43 1.98 2.10 -14.12
N ALA A 44 1.25 2.56 -13.13
CA ALA A 44 0.64 1.80 -12.01
C ALA A 44 1.31 0.45 -11.70
N ARG A 45 2.58 0.48 -11.33
CA ARG A 45 3.36 -0.72 -10.98
C ARG A 45 3.00 -1.18 -9.57
N GLY A 46 2.73 -2.46 -9.43
CA GLY A 46 2.78 -3.19 -8.17
C GLY A 46 4.12 -3.87 -8.02
N VAL A 47 4.77 -3.70 -6.87
CA VAL A 47 6.06 -4.31 -6.56
C VAL A 47 5.91 -5.12 -5.27
N ILE A 48 6.51 -6.28 -5.24
CA ILE A 48 6.49 -7.24 -4.14
C ILE A 48 7.94 -7.59 -3.80
N ALA A 49 8.30 -7.57 -2.53
CA ALA A 49 9.65 -7.88 -2.08
C ALA A 49 9.67 -8.92 -0.94
N GLY A 50 10.76 -9.68 -0.87
CA GLY A 50 10.95 -10.70 0.16
C GLY A 50 10.04 -11.90 0.00
N ASN A 51 10.25 -12.92 0.81
CA ASN A 51 9.45 -14.15 0.82
C ASN A 51 9.80 -15.05 2.01
N ASN A 52 8.90 -15.97 2.35
CA ASN A 52 9.20 -17.11 3.22
C ASN A 52 9.31 -18.40 2.36
N PRO A 53 10.41 -19.17 2.38
CA PRO A 53 11.63 -18.89 3.15
C PRO A 53 12.29 -17.56 2.71
N THR A 54 13.13 -16.99 3.57
CA THR A 54 13.73 -15.65 3.38
C THR A 54 14.35 -15.49 1.99
N SER A 55 14.01 -14.37 1.34
CA SER A 55 14.49 -14.01 0.00
C SER A 55 14.76 -12.51 -0.08
N ASN A 56 15.67 -12.10 -0.96
CA ASN A 56 15.91 -10.72 -1.31
C ASN A 56 15.24 -10.31 -2.63
N VAL A 57 14.62 -11.23 -3.35
CA VAL A 57 14.04 -10.99 -4.67
C VAL A 57 12.93 -9.95 -4.62
N ILE A 58 13.01 -8.97 -5.51
CA ILE A 58 11.95 -8.00 -5.79
C ILE A 58 11.33 -8.34 -7.14
N GLN A 59 10.00 -8.40 -7.19
CA GLN A 59 9.23 -8.68 -8.40
C GLN A 59 8.26 -7.53 -8.66
N PHE A 60 7.89 -7.31 -9.91
CA PHE A 60 6.88 -6.30 -10.27
C PHE A 60 5.96 -6.75 -11.39
N PHE A 61 4.81 -6.09 -11.46
CA PHE A 61 3.85 -6.22 -12.55
C PHE A 61 3.14 -4.88 -12.78
N THR A 62 2.47 -4.75 -13.92
CA THR A 62 1.68 -3.56 -14.25
C THR A 62 0.22 -3.81 -13.90
N ILE A 63 -0.31 -3.15 -12.87
CA ILE A 63 -1.63 -3.43 -12.29
C ILE A 63 -2.79 -3.35 -13.29
N PRO A 64 -2.88 -2.37 -14.21
CA PRO A 64 -3.95 -2.33 -15.21
C PRO A 64 -3.94 -3.45 -16.25
N ILE A 65 -2.84 -4.18 -16.37
CA ILE A 65 -2.64 -5.18 -17.44
C ILE A 65 -2.46 -6.55 -16.79
N GLN A 66 -3.35 -7.49 -17.11
CA GLN A 66 -3.20 -8.89 -16.68
C GLN A 66 -1.95 -9.49 -17.31
N ALA A 67 -0.99 -9.88 -16.48
CA ALA A 67 0.26 -10.51 -16.88
C ALA A 67 0.97 -11.10 -15.67
N ASN A 68 1.90 -12.00 -15.93
CA ASN A 68 2.79 -12.51 -14.89
C ASN A 68 3.73 -11.41 -14.38
N ALA A 69 4.16 -11.57 -13.14
CA ALA A 69 5.21 -10.74 -12.57
C ALA A 69 6.56 -11.00 -13.27
N THR A 70 7.43 -10.02 -13.22
CA THR A 70 8.79 -10.08 -13.73
C THR A 70 9.79 -9.64 -12.67
N ASP A 71 11.04 -10.01 -12.84
CA ASP A 71 12.12 -9.60 -11.95
C ASP A 71 12.31 -8.08 -11.98
N PHE A 72 12.52 -7.49 -10.78
CA PHE A 72 12.80 -6.06 -10.61
C PHE A 72 14.25 -5.81 -10.20
N GLY A 73 14.80 -6.64 -9.32
CA GLY A 73 16.09 -6.56 -8.66
C GLY A 73 16.05 -7.18 -7.27
N ASP A 74 16.97 -6.82 -6.40
CA ASP A 74 17.11 -7.43 -5.09
C ASP A 74 17.07 -6.39 -3.93
N LEU A 75 16.55 -6.80 -2.76
CA LEU A 75 16.76 -6.10 -1.48
C LEU A 75 18.23 -6.22 -1.07
N SER A 76 18.68 -5.34 -0.17
CA SER A 76 20.03 -5.36 0.38
C SER A 76 20.37 -6.69 1.10
N GLN A 77 19.37 -7.37 1.64
CA GLN A 77 19.50 -8.67 2.29
C GLN A 77 18.20 -9.48 2.26
N ASN A 78 18.34 -10.79 2.46
CA ASN A 78 17.21 -11.71 2.57
C ASN A 78 16.32 -11.34 3.77
N ARG A 79 15.01 -11.23 3.53
CA ARG A 79 14.02 -11.03 4.59
C ARG A 79 12.62 -11.44 4.14
N PHE A 80 11.73 -11.55 5.09
CA PHE A 80 10.29 -11.63 4.86
C PHE A 80 9.54 -10.83 5.92
N VAL A 81 8.33 -10.41 5.62
CA VAL A 81 7.36 -9.81 6.54
C VAL A 81 7.88 -8.59 7.30
N GLY A 82 8.27 -7.55 6.60
CA GLY A 82 8.51 -6.22 7.15
C GLY A 82 7.23 -5.37 7.17
N GLY A 83 7.40 -4.08 7.03
CA GLY A 83 6.36 -3.12 6.67
C GLY A 83 6.80 -2.34 5.45
N SER A 84 5.86 -1.88 4.66
CA SER A 84 6.19 -1.20 3.42
C SER A 84 5.25 -0.05 3.12
N GLY A 85 5.70 0.86 2.30
CA GLY A 85 4.89 1.95 1.80
C GLY A 85 5.61 2.74 0.72
N SER A 86 4.90 3.61 0.04
CA SER A 86 5.48 4.31 -1.10
C SER A 86 4.91 5.70 -1.32
N SER A 87 5.69 6.51 -2.03
CA SER A 87 5.22 7.62 -2.83
C SER A 87 5.03 7.17 -4.28
N ARG A 88 4.67 8.08 -5.16
CA ARG A 88 4.56 7.78 -6.60
C ARG A 88 5.89 7.39 -7.26
N THR A 89 7.02 7.63 -6.62
CA THR A 89 8.35 7.42 -7.18
C THR A 89 9.21 6.45 -6.40
N ARG A 90 9.10 6.43 -5.07
CA ARG A 90 9.89 5.60 -4.17
C ARG A 90 9.03 4.58 -3.46
N GLY A 91 9.47 3.34 -3.43
CA GLY A 91 8.98 2.28 -2.56
C GLY A 91 9.97 2.04 -1.44
N LEU A 92 9.49 1.90 -0.21
CA LEU A 92 10.28 1.62 0.98
C LEU A 92 9.87 0.26 1.56
N PHE A 93 10.88 -0.49 2.01
CA PHE A 93 10.74 -1.77 2.69
C PHE A 93 11.44 -1.66 4.04
N MET A 94 10.71 -1.81 5.13
CA MET A 94 11.17 -1.46 6.47
C MET A 94 11.22 -2.68 7.39
N GLY A 95 12.37 -2.95 8.01
CA GLY A 95 12.56 -4.06 8.93
C GLY A 95 12.43 -5.42 8.26
N GLY A 96 11.86 -6.38 8.97
CA GLY A 96 11.61 -7.73 8.49
C GLY A 96 12.36 -8.80 9.27
N ASP A 97 12.10 -10.05 8.91
CA ASP A 97 12.68 -11.23 9.53
C ASP A 97 13.73 -11.86 8.57
N PRO A 98 15.02 -11.81 8.90
CA PRO A 98 16.08 -12.46 8.10
C PRO A 98 16.19 -13.97 8.35
N GLY A 99 15.31 -14.56 9.17
CA GLY A 99 15.38 -15.94 9.64
C GLY A 99 15.99 -16.05 11.04
N PRO A 100 16.91 -16.97 11.28
CA PRO A 100 17.40 -17.26 12.65
C PRO A 100 18.14 -16.11 13.34
N SER A 101 18.50 -15.06 12.59
CA SER A 101 19.39 -13.99 13.07
C SER A 101 18.68 -12.86 13.83
N GLY A 102 17.38 -12.91 14.01
CA GLY A 102 16.62 -11.89 14.75
C GLY A 102 15.71 -11.02 13.87
N ARG A 103 15.53 -9.78 14.23
CA ARG A 103 14.72 -8.80 13.48
C ARG A 103 15.62 -7.71 12.91
N LEU A 104 15.24 -7.16 11.77
CA LEU A 104 15.96 -6.10 11.10
C LEU A 104 15.43 -4.72 11.49
N ASP A 105 16.33 -3.75 11.50
CA ASP A 105 16.04 -2.32 11.56
C ASP A 105 16.29 -1.60 10.22
N ASP A 106 16.94 -2.24 9.28
CA ASP A 106 17.22 -1.69 7.95
C ASP A 106 15.96 -1.22 7.22
N ILE A 107 16.06 -0.08 6.57
CA ILE A 107 15.07 0.44 5.63
C ILE A 107 15.72 0.48 4.26
N ASP A 108 15.19 -0.31 3.32
CA ASP A 108 15.59 -0.27 1.92
C ASP A 108 14.63 0.57 1.10
N PHE A 109 15.11 1.20 0.02
CA PHE A 109 14.25 1.85 -0.95
C PHE A 109 14.58 1.51 -2.39
N ILE A 110 13.56 1.62 -3.25
CA ILE A 110 13.68 1.50 -4.69
C ILE A 110 13.10 2.73 -5.38
N THR A 111 13.55 3.00 -6.59
CA THR A 111 12.85 3.90 -7.53
C THR A 111 11.90 3.06 -8.37
N ILE A 112 10.58 3.14 -8.12
CA ILE A 112 9.60 2.20 -8.69
C ILE A 112 9.56 2.21 -10.22
N SER A 113 9.90 3.32 -10.87
CA SER A 113 9.87 3.45 -12.33
C SER A 113 11.02 2.76 -13.06
N SER A 114 12.10 2.42 -12.36
CA SER A 114 13.29 1.77 -12.94
C SER A 114 13.66 0.52 -12.17
N THR A 115 13.85 -0.60 -12.86
CA THR A 115 14.36 -1.85 -12.28
C THR A 115 15.78 -1.69 -11.79
N GLY A 116 16.13 -2.41 -10.75
CA GLY A 116 17.44 -2.42 -10.12
C GLY A 116 17.34 -2.73 -8.63
N ASP A 117 18.48 -2.95 -8.01
CA ASP A 117 18.55 -3.33 -6.61
C ASP A 117 18.15 -2.17 -5.68
N ALA A 118 17.65 -2.53 -4.53
CA ALA A 118 17.32 -1.59 -3.47
C ALA A 118 18.59 -0.95 -2.90
N THR A 119 18.42 0.25 -2.40
CA THR A 119 19.49 1.04 -1.79
C THR A 119 19.12 1.34 -0.34
N ASP A 120 20.12 1.41 0.53
CA ASP A 120 19.95 1.80 1.93
C ASP A 120 19.30 3.19 2.04
N PHE A 121 18.28 3.27 2.88
CA PHE A 121 17.54 4.49 3.20
C PHE A 121 17.89 5.02 4.58
N GLY A 122 18.15 4.13 5.54
CA GLY A 122 18.39 4.39 6.95
C GLY A 122 17.79 3.28 7.81
N ASP A 123 17.57 3.54 9.10
CA ASP A 123 17.17 2.52 10.07
C ASP A 123 15.87 2.85 10.81
N LEU A 124 15.15 1.83 11.23
CA LEU A 124 14.13 1.91 12.27
C LEU A 124 14.81 2.17 13.63
N SER A 125 14.14 2.86 14.53
CA SER A 125 14.65 3.03 15.91
C SER A 125 14.55 1.73 16.73
N THR A 126 13.73 0.81 16.30
CA THR A 126 13.52 -0.52 16.90
C THR A 126 13.41 -1.56 15.81
N ALA A 127 14.29 -2.54 15.82
CA ALA A 127 14.26 -3.67 14.91
C ALA A 127 12.93 -4.42 15.04
N THR A 128 12.22 -4.59 13.93
CA THR A 128 10.84 -5.05 13.93
C THR A 128 10.53 -5.88 12.67
N ALA A 129 9.78 -6.96 12.85
CA ALA A 129 9.18 -7.72 11.74
C ALA A 129 7.68 -7.93 11.98
N HIS A 130 6.99 -8.49 10.99
CA HIS A 130 5.57 -8.85 11.08
C HIS A 130 4.64 -7.65 11.35
N GLY A 131 5.06 -6.45 11.04
CA GLY A 131 4.23 -5.25 11.08
C GLY A 131 3.48 -5.03 9.77
N CYS A 132 2.86 -3.87 9.67
CA CYS A 132 2.30 -3.38 8.42
C CYS A 132 2.78 -1.97 8.12
N GLY A 133 2.47 -1.50 6.91
CA GLY A 133 2.81 -0.14 6.50
C GLY A 133 1.59 0.71 6.20
N ALA A 134 1.71 2.00 6.43
CA ALA A 134 0.79 3.01 5.92
C ALA A 134 1.58 4.17 5.33
N SER A 135 1.18 4.67 4.17
CA SER A 135 1.91 5.76 3.53
C SER A 135 1.03 6.71 2.73
N ASN A 136 1.52 7.91 2.58
CA ASN A 136 1.03 8.85 1.59
C ASN A 136 2.22 9.39 0.78
N GLN A 137 2.00 10.43 -0.04
CA GLN A 137 3.05 11.01 -0.89
C GLN A 137 4.32 11.44 -0.12
N THR A 138 4.24 11.71 1.18
CA THR A 138 5.33 12.30 1.96
C THR A 138 5.87 11.41 3.07
N ARG A 139 5.04 10.60 3.70
CA ARG A 139 5.40 9.77 4.86
C ARG A 139 5.15 8.31 4.61
N CYS A 140 6.06 7.48 5.10
CA CYS A 140 5.88 6.04 5.25
C CYS A 140 6.00 5.70 6.73
N ILE A 141 5.08 4.90 7.25
CA ILE A 141 4.96 4.56 8.66
C ILE A 141 5.01 3.04 8.79
N MET A 142 5.96 2.54 9.56
CA MET A 142 5.99 1.16 10.06
C MET A 142 5.11 1.07 11.28
N ILE A 143 4.22 0.10 11.36
CA ILE A 143 3.19 0.01 12.40
C ILE A 143 3.22 -1.35 13.06
N GLY A 144 3.32 -1.37 14.39
CA GLY A 144 3.27 -2.58 15.20
C GLY A 144 4.36 -3.58 14.82
N GLY A 145 3.98 -4.85 14.71
CA GLY A 145 4.89 -5.96 14.49
C GLY A 145 5.48 -6.49 15.78
N GLY A 146 6.58 -7.23 15.69
CA GLY A 146 7.20 -7.83 16.85
C GLY A 146 8.72 -7.93 16.76
N ASN A 147 9.31 -8.16 17.90
CA ASN A 147 10.74 -8.46 18.05
C ASN A 147 10.95 -9.67 18.97
N SER A 148 12.19 -9.91 19.40
CA SER A 148 12.52 -11.01 20.31
C SER A 148 11.82 -10.95 21.67
N SER A 149 11.26 -9.78 22.04
CA SER A 149 10.55 -9.56 23.31
C SER A 149 9.03 -9.75 23.19
N GLY A 150 8.50 -9.87 21.98
CA GLY A 150 7.08 -10.06 21.69
C GLY A 150 6.50 -9.00 20.76
N SER A 151 5.17 -8.95 20.68
CA SER A 151 4.44 -8.00 19.87
C SER A 151 4.61 -6.56 20.36
N LEU A 152 4.67 -5.62 19.43
CA LEU A 152 4.89 -4.20 19.66
C LEU A 152 3.65 -3.38 19.31
N ASN A 153 3.46 -2.25 20.00
CA ASN A 153 2.46 -1.25 19.67
C ASN A 153 3.06 0.01 19.05
N ILE A 154 4.37 0.07 18.89
CA ILE A 154 5.07 1.25 18.37
C ILE A 154 4.74 1.52 16.91
N MET A 155 4.72 2.79 16.55
CA MET A 155 4.69 3.26 15.18
C MET A 155 5.88 4.18 14.91
N GLN A 156 6.56 3.96 13.79
CA GLN A 156 7.76 4.69 13.41
C GLN A 156 7.61 5.21 11.99
N PHE A 157 8.05 6.43 11.69
CA PHE A 157 7.87 7.00 10.35
C PHE A 157 9.16 7.60 9.79
N VAL A 158 9.20 7.65 8.47
CA VAL A 158 10.20 8.36 7.68
C VAL A 158 9.55 9.32 6.69
N THR A 159 10.29 10.36 6.29
CA THR A 159 9.92 11.23 5.17
C THR A 159 10.46 10.61 3.88
N ILE A 160 9.61 10.14 2.98
CA ILE A 160 9.98 9.33 1.80
C ILE A 160 10.98 10.03 0.87
N SER A 161 10.93 11.35 0.76
CA SER A 161 11.79 12.11 -0.17
C SER A 161 13.26 12.23 0.26
N SER A 162 13.57 12.01 1.54
CA SER A 162 14.92 12.15 2.09
C SER A 162 15.33 10.93 2.90
N THR A 163 16.48 10.36 2.61
CA THR A 163 17.08 9.25 3.39
C THR A 163 17.38 9.68 4.83
N GLY A 164 17.27 8.75 5.75
CA GLY A 164 17.52 8.95 7.16
C GLY A 164 16.69 8.01 8.05
N ASN A 165 17.03 7.96 9.31
CA ASN A 165 16.44 7.05 10.27
C ASN A 165 15.00 7.43 10.64
N ALA A 166 14.23 6.43 11.02
CA ALA A 166 12.86 6.59 11.44
C ALA A 166 12.74 7.37 12.75
N GLN A 167 11.63 8.06 12.88
CA GLN A 167 11.26 8.81 14.08
C GLN A 167 9.99 8.20 14.69
N ASP A 168 9.82 8.43 16.00
CA ASP A 168 8.59 8.04 16.69
C ASP A 168 7.37 8.73 16.08
N PHE A 169 6.32 7.94 15.82
CA PHE A 169 5.03 8.44 15.34
C PHE A 169 3.97 8.43 16.46
N GLY A 170 4.04 7.47 17.37
CA GLY A 170 3.08 7.18 18.43
C GLY A 170 2.82 5.68 18.54
N ASP A 171 1.70 5.29 19.16
CA ASP A 171 1.38 3.90 19.46
C ASP A 171 0.03 3.46 18.89
N THR A 172 -0.08 2.18 18.52
CA THR A 172 -1.37 1.50 18.38
C THR A 172 -1.98 1.22 19.75
N ALA A 173 -3.30 1.08 19.82
CA ALA A 173 -3.98 0.78 21.07
C ALA A 173 -3.65 -0.62 21.62
N ILE A 174 -3.25 -1.54 20.75
CA ILE A 174 -2.94 -2.94 21.07
C ILE A 174 -1.61 -3.31 20.42
N ALA A 175 -0.73 -3.98 21.16
CA ALA A 175 0.50 -4.56 20.60
C ALA A 175 0.13 -5.77 19.72
N GLN A 176 0.49 -5.71 18.44
CA GLN A 176 0.03 -6.67 17.44
C GLN A 176 1.09 -6.94 16.37
N GLU A 177 1.05 -8.17 15.83
CA GLU A 177 1.80 -8.61 14.66
C GLU A 177 0.85 -9.04 13.54
N HIS A 178 1.32 -9.09 12.30
CA HIS A 178 0.58 -9.60 11.13
C HIS A 178 -0.71 -8.82 10.79
N GLN A 179 -0.75 -7.53 11.08
CA GLN A 179 -1.87 -6.66 10.71
C GLN A 179 -1.88 -6.36 9.20
N GLY A 180 -3.04 -6.03 8.68
CA GLY A 180 -3.19 -5.42 7.36
C GLY A 180 -3.15 -3.90 7.44
N GLY A 181 -2.33 -3.27 6.60
CA GLY A 181 -2.21 -1.81 6.50
C GLY A 181 -2.79 -1.27 5.19
N ALA A 182 -3.69 -0.28 5.27
CA ALA A 182 -4.29 0.36 4.11
C ALA A 182 -4.29 1.88 4.26
N SER A 183 -4.17 2.63 3.18
CA SER A 183 -4.00 4.08 3.26
C SER A 183 -4.89 4.85 2.30
N SER A 184 -5.43 5.98 2.76
CA SER A 184 -5.87 7.12 1.95
C SER A 184 -4.81 8.23 2.03
N PRO A 185 -4.92 9.34 1.27
CA PRO A 185 -3.96 10.44 1.37
C PRO A 185 -3.85 11.05 2.78
N THR A 186 -4.86 10.85 3.64
CA THR A 186 -4.93 11.45 4.98
C THR A 186 -4.92 10.44 6.11
N ARG A 187 -5.47 9.24 5.92
CA ARG A 187 -5.63 8.21 6.95
C ARG A 187 -4.88 6.93 6.59
N GLY A 188 -4.17 6.37 7.58
CA GLY A 188 -3.76 4.96 7.58
C GLY A 188 -4.74 4.15 8.41
N LEU A 189 -5.18 3.01 7.90
CA LEU A 189 -5.98 2.01 8.61
C LEU A 189 -5.10 0.81 8.95
N ILE A 190 -5.33 0.25 10.13
CA ILE A 190 -4.64 -0.92 10.67
C ILE A 190 -5.71 -1.91 11.09
N ALA A 191 -5.70 -3.11 10.55
CA ALA A 191 -6.78 -4.07 10.79
C ALA A 191 -6.27 -5.47 11.09
N GLY A 192 -6.95 -6.15 12.01
CA GLY A 192 -6.65 -7.53 12.39
C GLY A 192 -5.31 -7.69 13.10
N GLY A 193 -4.72 -8.86 13.00
CA GLY A 193 -3.42 -9.21 13.56
C GLY A 193 -3.48 -10.21 14.72
N ASN A 194 -2.32 -10.51 15.29
CA ASN A 194 -2.14 -11.41 16.43
C ASN A 194 -1.59 -10.62 17.63
N PRO A 195 -2.06 -10.81 18.87
CA PRO A 195 -2.92 -11.87 19.38
C PRO A 195 -4.41 -11.72 18.98
N SER A 196 -5.06 -12.83 18.99
CA SER A 196 -6.35 -13.16 18.41
C SER A 196 -7.61 -12.44 18.96
N THR A 197 -7.48 -11.35 19.64
CA THR A 197 -8.64 -10.53 20.08
C THR A 197 -8.92 -9.36 19.12
N ALA A 198 -8.26 -9.35 18.00
CA ALA A 198 -8.13 -8.16 17.17
C ALA A 198 -8.86 -8.30 15.83
N ASN A 199 -10.19 -8.38 15.86
CA ASN A 199 -10.98 -7.94 14.74
C ASN A 199 -11.03 -6.40 14.64
N ALA A 200 -10.38 -5.69 15.56
CA ALA A 200 -10.36 -4.23 15.60
C ALA A 200 -9.71 -3.62 14.35
N ILE A 201 -10.34 -2.59 13.84
CA ILE A 201 -9.76 -1.66 12.87
C ILE A 201 -9.40 -0.38 13.62
N GLN A 202 -8.15 0.03 13.53
CA GLN A 202 -7.66 1.29 14.06
C GLN A 202 -7.29 2.23 12.92
N PHE A 203 -7.21 3.53 13.19
CA PHE A 203 -6.74 4.50 12.21
C PHE A 203 -5.81 5.54 12.81
N ILE A 204 -4.98 6.08 11.94
CA ILE A 204 -4.10 7.23 12.20
C ILE A 204 -4.33 8.33 11.17
N THR A 205 -3.95 9.55 11.53
CA THR A 205 -3.83 10.67 10.57
C THR A 205 -2.36 10.75 10.14
N ILE A 206 -2.04 10.39 8.90
CA ILE A 206 -0.66 10.21 8.42
C ILE A 206 0.18 11.49 8.55
N SER A 207 -0.42 12.66 8.38
CA SER A 207 0.30 13.96 8.42
C SER A 207 0.70 14.42 9.81
N THR A 208 0.12 13.87 10.87
CA THR A 208 0.37 14.27 12.27
C THR A 208 0.71 13.08 13.13
N THR A 209 1.80 13.17 13.91
CA THR A 209 2.17 12.15 14.90
C THR A 209 1.11 12.05 15.99
N GLY A 210 0.94 10.86 16.54
CA GLY A 210 -0.01 10.57 17.62
C GLY A 210 -0.50 9.14 17.58
N ASN A 211 -1.17 8.73 18.64
CA ASN A 211 -1.63 7.36 18.80
C ASN A 211 -2.81 7.02 17.88
N ALA A 212 -2.89 5.77 17.50
CA ALA A 212 -4.02 5.23 16.73
C ALA A 212 -5.33 5.34 17.53
N GLN A 213 -6.42 5.49 16.80
CA GLN A 213 -7.77 5.59 17.35
C GLN A 213 -8.61 4.45 16.81
N ASP A 214 -9.64 4.08 17.57
CA ASP A 214 -10.64 3.12 17.15
C ASP A 214 -11.39 3.59 15.90
N PHE A 215 -11.56 2.69 14.95
CA PHE A 215 -12.31 2.91 13.70
C PHE A 215 -13.58 2.06 13.64
N GLY A 216 -13.54 0.80 14.08
CA GLY A 216 -14.58 -0.21 14.03
C GLY A 216 -13.98 -1.61 13.99
N ASP A 217 -14.74 -2.58 13.53
CA ASP A 217 -14.36 -4.00 13.56
C ASP A 217 -14.50 -4.69 12.21
N LEU A 218 -13.64 -5.66 11.94
CA LEU A 218 -13.83 -6.67 10.92
C LEU A 218 -14.96 -7.61 11.34
N GLN A 219 -15.81 -8.02 10.39
CA GLN A 219 -16.99 -8.82 10.70
C GLN A 219 -16.77 -10.32 10.50
N ALA A 220 -15.98 -10.71 9.50
CA ALA A 220 -15.74 -12.10 9.16
C ALA A 220 -14.25 -12.46 9.17
N LEU A 221 -13.38 -11.50 8.87
CA LEU A 221 -11.95 -11.66 9.01
C LEU A 221 -11.60 -11.43 10.49
N GLY A 222 -11.78 -12.46 11.33
CA GLY A 222 -11.30 -12.42 12.71
C GLY A 222 -9.80 -12.69 12.80
N ASP A 223 -9.28 -12.51 13.91
CA ASP A 223 -8.21 -13.04 14.73
C ASP A 223 -6.83 -13.40 14.18
N VAL A 224 -6.53 -13.63 12.90
CA VAL A 224 -5.23 -14.22 12.54
C VAL A 224 -4.69 -13.73 11.21
N MET A 225 -3.40 -13.42 11.20
CA MET A 225 -2.51 -13.28 10.02
C MET A 225 -3.15 -12.68 8.77
N MET A 226 -3.53 -11.44 8.83
CA MET A 226 -3.94 -10.68 7.64
C MET A 226 -2.69 -10.10 6.96
N GLY A 227 -2.50 -10.42 5.70
CA GLY A 227 -1.48 -9.77 4.87
C GLY A 227 -2.11 -8.87 3.82
N GLY A 228 -3.24 -9.29 3.28
CA GLY A 228 -3.88 -8.63 2.17
C GLY A 228 -4.67 -7.38 2.54
N ALA A 229 -4.05 -6.22 2.57
CA ALA A 229 -4.75 -4.95 2.71
C ALA A 229 -4.38 -3.99 1.57
N MET A 230 -5.38 -3.35 0.99
CA MET A 230 -5.20 -2.42 -0.12
C MET A 230 -6.27 -1.33 -0.06
N ALA A 231 -6.06 -0.22 -0.73
CA ALA A 231 -7.05 0.85 -0.73
C ALA A 231 -7.08 1.66 -2.02
N SER A 232 -8.25 2.22 -2.28
CA SER A 232 -8.41 3.47 -3.04
C SER A 232 -8.38 4.66 -2.05
N PRO A 233 -8.40 5.92 -2.51
CA PRO A 233 -8.51 7.06 -1.60
C PRO A 233 -9.75 7.06 -0.68
N ILE A 234 -10.78 6.28 -1.01
CA ILE A 234 -12.06 6.28 -0.31
C ILE A 234 -12.42 4.95 0.37
N ARG A 235 -11.92 3.83 -0.14
CA ARG A 235 -12.28 2.49 0.35
C ARG A 235 -11.05 1.65 0.64
N ALA A 236 -10.99 1.04 1.81
CA ALA A 236 -10.03 0.01 2.15
C ALA A 236 -10.64 -1.39 2.01
N ILE A 237 -9.82 -2.31 1.55
CA ILE A 237 -10.16 -3.73 1.31
C ILE A 237 -9.21 -4.57 2.16
N PHE A 238 -9.75 -5.61 2.77
CA PHE A 238 -9.02 -6.57 3.59
C PHE A 238 -9.32 -7.99 3.10
N ALA A 239 -8.28 -8.80 2.93
CA ALA A 239 -8.37 -10.18 2.47
C ALA A 239 -7.29 -11.04 3.12
N GLY A 240 -7.50 -12.34 3.22
CA GLY A 240 -6.56 -13.27 3.83
C GLY A 240 -7.18 -14.06 4.97
N ASN A 241 -6.42 -14.30 6.03
CA ASN A 241 -6.87 -15.04 7.23
C ASN A 241 -7.34 -16.47 6.93
N TYR A 242 -6.74 -17.13 5.95
CA TYR A 242 -7.08 -18.53 5.59
C TYR A 242 -8.56 -18.73 5.23
N THR A 243 -9.24 -17.68 4.77
CA THR A 243 -10.59 -17.73 4.22
C THR A 243 -10.61 -17.24 2.78
N THR A 244 -11.74 -17.35 2.11
CA THR A 244 -11.95 -16.70 0.79
C THR A 244 -12.47 -15.29 0.94
N THR A 245 -13.00 -14.93 2.11
CA THR A 245 -13.72 -13.68 2.35
C THR A 245 -12.86 -12.44 2.10
N ILE A 246 -13.44 -11.47 1.42
CA ILE A 246 -12.91 -10.12 1.25
C ILE A 246 -13.88 -9.15 1.94
N GLU A 247 -13.35 -8.26 2.76
CA GLU A 247 -14.14 -7.25 3.46
C GLU A 247 -13.68 -5.83 3.09
N SER A 248 -14.57 -4.87 3.26
CA SER A 248 -14.28 -3.47 2.94
C SER A 248 -14.84 -2.48 3.96
N VAL A 249 -14.18 -1.32 4.07
CA VAL A 249 -14.67 -0.15 4.81
C VAL A 249 -14.54 1.13 3.99
N GLU A 250 -15.41 2.10 4.23
CA GLU A 250 -15.26 3.47 3.72
C GLU A 250 -14.33 4.26 4.65
N ILE A 251 -13.14 4.68 4.15
CA ILE A 251 -12.08 5.25 4.99
C ILE A 251 -12.48 6.57 5.66
N ALA A 252 -13.36 7.34 5.05
CA ALA A 252 -13.77 8.65 5.57
C ALA A 252 -14.68 8.54 6.82
N SER A 253 -15.42 7.45 6.97
CA SER A 253 -16.40 7.27 8.05
C SER A 253 -16.07 6.04 8.88
N LYS A 254 -16.00 6.21 10.21
CA LYS A 254 -15.84 5.09 11.14
C LYS A 254 -17.00 4.09 11.02
N GLY A 255 -16.69 2.85 11.28
CA GLY A 255 -17.68 1.76 11.30
C GLY A 255 -17.07 0.42 10.95
N ASN A 256 -17.86 -0.61 11.14
CA ASN A 256 -17.44 -1.98 10.89
C ASN A 256 -17.34 -2.28 9.38
N SER A 257 -16.54 -3.27 9.05
CA SER A 257 -16.42 -3.77 7.68
C SER A 257 -17.73 -4.35 7.14
N LYS A 258 -17.78 -4.48 5.85
CA LYS A 258 -18.87 -5.12 5.11
C LYS A 258 -18.28 -6.14 4.15
N ASP A 259 -19.06 -7.16 3.87
CA ASP A 259 -18.74 -8.11 2.81
C ASP A 259 -18.51 -7.40 1.49
N PHE A 260 -17.43 -7.79 0.81
CA PHE A 260 -17.06 -7.27 -0.51
C PHE A 260 -17.17 -8.33 -1.59
N GLY A 261 -16.89 -9.59 -1.26
CA GLY A 261 -16.85 -10.74 -2.13
C GLY A 261 -15.82 -11.77 -1.67
N ASP A 262 -15.42 -12.67 -2.56
CA ASP A 262 -14.54 -13.77 -2.23
C ASP A 262 -13.33 -13.86 -3.16
N MET A 263 -12.19 -14.31 -2.62
CA MET A 263 -11.06 -14.82 -3.38
C MET A 263 -11.43 -16.18 -4.01
N SER A 264 -10.76 -16.55 -5.07
CA SER A 264 -10.93 -17.85 -5.74
C SER A 264 -10.52 -19.04 -4.86
N SER A 265 -9.63 -18.82 -3.91
CA SER A 265 -9.15 -19.82 -2.94
C SER A 265 -8.81 -19.17 -1.61
N SER A 266 -8.96 -19.95 -0.54
CA SER A 266 -8.55 -19.57 0.82
C SER A 266 -7.05 -19.34 0.90
N ARG A 267 -6.61 -18.20 1.44
CA ARG A 267 -5.19 -17.83 1.58
C ARG A 267 -4.92 -17.16 2.91
N GLY A 268 -3.77 -17.48 3.51
CA GLY A 268 -3.19 -16.71 4.60
C GLY A 268 -2.09 -15.80 4.07
N CYS A 269 -1.96 -14.61 4.64
CA CYS A 269 -0.87 -13.66 4.37
C CYS A 269 -0.57 -13.38 2.89
N PRO A 270 -1.54 -13.09 2.01
CA PRO A 270 -1.25 -12.72 0.64
C PRO A 270 -0.60 -11.33 0.57
N HIS A 271 0.16 -11.09 -0.48
CA HIS A 271 0.54 -9.73 -0.87
C HIS A 271 -0.64 -8.97 -1.48
N SER A 272 -0.64 -7.66 -1.38
CA SER A 272 -1.69 -6.84 -1.99
C SER A 272 -1.15 -5.54 -2.56
N ASN A 273 -1.43 -5.30 -3.83
CA ASN A 273 -1.07 -4.07 -4.54
C ASN A 273 -2.31 -3.42 -5.15
N THR A 274 -2.29 -2.12 -5.35
CA THR A 274 -3.43 -1.41 -5.92
C THR A 274 -3.01 -0.20 -6.76
N ASP A 275 -3.84 0.14 -7.75
CA ASP A 275 -3.78 1.40 -8.49
C ASP A 275 -4.98 2.32 -8.17
N SER A 276 -5.64 2.10 -7.03
CA SER A 276 -6.86 2.79 -6.58
C SER A 276 -8.15 2.40 -7.33
N ILE A 277 -8.06 1.70 -8.44
CA ILE A 277 -9.20 1.15 -9.21
C ILE A 277 -9.21 -0.36 -9.08
N ARG A 278 -8.07 -0.98 -9.33
CA ARG A 278 -7.86 -2.42 -9.26
C ARG A 278 -6.98 -2.76 -8.06
N GLY A 279 -7.40 -3.74 -7.30
CA GLY A 279 -6.57 -4.38 -6.28
C GLY A 279 -6.11 -5.74 -6.79
N VAL A 280 -4.84 -6.08 -6.59
CA VAL A 280 -4.25 -7.38 -6.96
C VAL A 280 -3.82 -8.09 -5.68
N ILE A 281 -4.32 -9.30 -5.48
CA ILE A 281 -4.01 -10.20 -4.35
C ILE A 281 -3.09 -11.29 -4.90
N SER A 282 -1.90 -11.42 -4.32
CA SER A 282 -0.85 -12.25 -4.90
C SER A 282 -0.24 -13.20 -3.89
N GLY A 283 0.04 -14.44 -4.28
CA GLY A 283 0.72 -15.41 -3.43
C GLY A 283 -0.08 -15.76 -2.18
N GLY A 284 0.62 -15.97 -1.08
CA GLY A 284 0.06 -16.38 0.21
C GLY A 284 0.18 -17.88 0.44
N TYR A 285 -0.33 -18.34 1.60
CA TYR A 285 -0.27 -19.73 2.03
C TYR A 285 -1.66 -20.40 1.92
N THR A 286 -1.76 -21.49 1.13
CA THR A 286 -2.97 -22.29 0.98
C THR A 286 -2.59 -23.75 0.72
N PRO A 287 -2.75 -24.64 1.62
CA PRO A 287 -1.85 -25.66 2.14
C PRO A 287 -0.49 -25.74 1.40
N GLY A 288 0.28 -24.64 1.43
CA GLY A 288 1.55 -24.41 0.74
C GLY A 288 1.63 -23.04 0.12
N SER A 289 2.81 -22.61 -0.28
CA SER A 289 3.01 -21.34 -1.01
C SER A 289 2.35 -21.40 -2.37
N THR A 290 1.74 -20.30 -2.81
CA THR A 290 1.18 -20.17 -4.16
C THR A 290 1.82 -19.01 -4.93
N ASN A 291 1.88 -19.11 -6.26
CA ASN A 291 2.29 -18.02 -7.14
C ASN A 291 1.08 -17.32 -7.80
N SER A 292 -0.12 -17.82 -7.58
CA SER A 292 -1.33 -17.30 -8.21
C SER A 292 -1.60 -15.84 -7.80
N MET A 293 -1.96 -15.04 -8.78
CA MET A 293 -2.43 -13.67 -8.58
C MET A 293 -3.89 -13.56 -9.05
N GLU A 294 -4.70 -12.83 -8.29
CA GLU A 294 -6.07 -12.50 -8.66
C GLU A 294 -6.34 -11.02 -8.43
N TYR A 295 -7.30 -10.45 -9.15
CA TYR A 295 -7.64 -9.04 -9.00
C TYR A 295 -9.11 -8.83 -8.70
N ILE A 296 -9.37 -7.71 -8.04
CA ILE A 296 -10.71 -7.17 -7.78
C ILE A 296 -10.81 -5.75 -8.33
N THR A 297 -12.03 -5.27 -8.56
CA THR A 297 -12.30 -3.86 -8.86
C THR A 297 -12.77 -3.18 -7.58
N ILE A 298 -11.96 -2.28 -7.00
CA ILE A 298 -12.21 -1.70 -5.66
C ILE A 298 -13.52 -0.90 -5.58
N THR A 299 -13.95 -0.30 -6.68
CA THR A 299 -15.17 0.53 -6.73
C THR A 299 -16.47 -0.26 -6.71
N SER A 300 -16.42 -1.56 -7.04
CA SER A 300 -17.60 -2.44 -7.08
C SER A 300 -17.32 -3.73 -6.35
N SER A 301 -18.21 -4.13 -5.44
CA SER A 301 -18.13 -5.44 -4.77
C SER A 301 -18.17 -6.57 -5.79
N GLY A 302 -17.45 -7.65 -5.52
CA GLY A 302 -17.38 -8.83 -6.37
C GLY A 302 -16.17 -9.69 -6.05
N ASN A 303 -16.15 -10.88 -6.64
CA ASN A 303 -15.14 -11.89 -6.40
C ASN A 303 -13.83 -11.60 -7.16
N GLY A 304 -12.75 -12.18 -6.67
CA GLY A 304 -11.46 -12.18 -7.35
C GLY A 304 -11.51 -12.88 -8.71
N LEU A 305 -10.80 -12.31 -9.66
CA LEU A 305 -10.62 -12.85 -11.01
C LEU A 305 -9.15 -13.10 -11.27
N ASP A 306 -8.83 -14.11 -12.05
CA ASP A 306 -7.46 -14.44 -12.42
C ASP A 306 -6.71 -13.22 -13.01
N PHE A 307 -5.48 -13.00 -12.53
CA PHE A 307 -4.61 -11.92 -13.00
C PHE A 307 -3.37 -12.46 -13.72
N GLY A 308 -2.81 -13.56 -13.25
CA GLY A 308 -1.57 -14.17 -13.70
C GLY A 308 -0.80 -14.80 -12.55
N ASP A 309 0.53 -14.93 -12.70
CA ASP A 309 1.38 -15.60 -11.72
C ASP A 309 2.60 -14.76 -11.32
N LEU A 310 3.03 -14.91 -10.06
CA LEU A 310 4.34 -14.47 -9.58
C LEU A 310 5.45 -15.31 -10.21
N VAL A 311 6.66 -14.78 -10.28
CA VAL A 311 7.86 -15.52 -10.73
C VAL A 311 8.11 -16.75 -9.85
N ALA A 312 7.86 -16.62 -8.55
CA ALA A 312 7.99 -17.71 -7.59
C ALA A 312 6.82 -17.70 -6.60
N ALA A 313 6.44 -18.87 -6.11
CA ALA A 313 5.43 -18.99 -5.08
C ALA A 313 5.88 -18.33 -3.77
N THR A 314 4.99 -17.57 -3.15
CA THR A 314 5.24 -16.87 -1.87
C THR A 314 4.27 -17.37 -0.80
N ALA A 315 4.76 -17.54 0.43
CA ALA A 315 3.96 -18.02 1.55
C ALA A 315 3.43 -16.91 2.45
N ASN A 316 4.26 -15.94 2.82
CA ASN A 316 3.91 -14.86 3.72
C ASN A 316 4.38 -13.55 3.11
N GLY A 317 3.45 -12.64 2.82
CA GLY A 317 3.77 -11.43 2.14
C GLY A 317 3.09 -10.21 2.74
N PHE A 318 3.91 -9.23 3.18
CA PHE A 318 3.43 -7.91 3.60
C PHE A 318 4.16 -6.78 2.88
N ASP A 319 5.31 -7.07 2.27
CA ASP A 319 6.16 -6.05 1.66
C ASP A 319 5.72 -5.75 0.23
N THR A 320 4.80 -4.80 0.10
CA THR A 320 4.25 -4.40 -1.19
C THR A 320 4.21 -2.89 -1.33
N VAL A 321 4.61 -2.39 -2.47
CA VAL A 321 4.53 -0.97 -2.81
C VAL A 321 3.93 -0.75 -4.19
N SER A 322 3.32 0.41 -4.40
CA SER A 322 2.70 0.77 -5.67
C SER A 322 2.82 2.27 -5.94
N THR A 323 2.93 2.64 -7.19
CA THR A 323 2.95 4.05 -7.63
C THR A 323 1.60 4.75 -7.55
N ALA A 324 0.52 4.04 -7.24
CA ALA A 324 -0.84 4.55 -7.35
C ALA A 324 -1.80 4.00 -6.30
N HIS A 325 -1.28 3.57 -5.14
CA HIS A 325 -2.12 3.10 -4.04
C HIS A 325 -2.99 4.21 -3.44
N GLY A 326 -3.97 3.85 -2.61
CA GLY A 326 -4.97 4.77 -2.07
C GLY A 326 -4.42 5.99 -1.31
N GLY A 327 -3.18 5.95 -0.83
CA GLY A 327 -2.51 7.06 -0.16
C GLY A 327 -1.91 8.14 -1.09
N LEU A 328 -2.01 7.98 -2.41
CA LEU A 328 -1.30 8.82 -3.40
C LEU A 328 -2.18 9.73 -4.23
#